data_fd93e737c8a48e16974b915b6aab39fb
#
_entry.id   fd93e737c8a48e16974b915b6aab39fb
#
_cell.length_a   1.000
_cell.length_b   1.000
_cell.length_c   1.000
_cell.angle_alpha   90.00
_cell.angle_beta   90.00
_cell.angle_gamma   90.00
#
_symmetry.space_group_name_H-M   'P 1'
#
loop_
_entity.id
_entity.type
_entity.pdbx_description
1 polymer ?
#
loop_
_entity_poly.entity_id
_entity_poly.type
_entity_poly.pdbx_seq_one_letter_code
_entity_poly.pdbx_strand_id
1 'polypeptide(L)'
;MVQDSKGSVYELTSELSSGGQGVVYRTQYPQALIKGFTNKDEQARRRWREHIEWLTRQDLADLKLARPLELLAEPRCGYVMELMDGLVPLQGLLDSFANAEEEAHEDYLRQGGLRRRIRILGQMARTLNQLHGRGMLYGDLSPNNIFVSD
;
A
#
# COMPACT_ATOMS: atom_id res chain seq x y z
N MET A 1 16.87 0.22 -14.48
CA MET A 1 17.49 0.10 -13.13
C MET A 1 17.33 1.38 -12.35
N VAL A 2 17.08 1.28 -11.06
CA VAL A 2 17.04 2.39 -10.11
C VAL A 2 17.89 2.02 -8.89
N GLN A 3 18.36 3.02 -8.15
CA GLN A 3 19.18 2.82 -6.95
C GLN A 3 18.50 3.50 -5.78
N ASP A 4 18.60 2.90 -4.58
CA ASP A 4 18.14 3.55 -3.36
C ASP A 4 19.26 4.44 -2.74
N SER A 5 18.92 5.18 -1.71
CA SER A 5 19.84 6.10 -1.03
C SER A 5 20.99 5.40 -0.30
N LYS A 6 20.92 4.07 -0.10
CA LYS A 6 21.97 3.23 0.51
C LYS A 6 22.86 2.54 -0.53
N GLY A 7 22.55 2.71 -1.82
CA GLY A 7 23.34 2.15 -2.92
C GLY A 7 22.85 0.80 -3.44
N SER A 8 21.75 0.24 -2.91
CA SER A 8 21.16 -1.00 -3.45
C SER A 8 20.53 -0.73 -4.82
N VAL A 9 20.73 -1.65 -5.76
CA VAL A 9 20.26 -1.51 -7.14
C VAL A 9 19.05 -2.41 -7.39
N TYR A 10 18.01 -1.84 -8.02
CA TYR A 10 16.79 -2.53 -8.37
C TYR A 10 16.55 -2.48 -9.88
N GLU A 11 16.33 -3.63 -10.46
CA GLU A 11 15.84 -3.77 -11.84
C GLU A 11 14.30 -3.74 -11.80
N LEU A 12 13.68 -2.84 -12.55
CA LEU A 12 12.22 -2.77 -12.67
C LEU A 12 11.78 -3.79 -13.71
N THR A 13 10.95 -4.75 -13.33
CA THR A 13 10.54 -5.87 -14.20
C THR A 13 9.18 -5.63 -14.85
N SER A 14 8.17 -5.26 -14.08
CA SER A 14 6.83 -4.99 -14.58
C SER A 14 6.13 -3.91 -13.76
N GLU A 15 5.25 -3.16 -14.40
CA GLU A 15 4.33 -2.26 -13.74
C GLU A 15 3.23 -3.09 -13.03
N LEU A 16 3.01 -2.83 -11.76
CA LEU A 16 1.98 -3.48 -10.95
C LEU A 16 0.71 -2.64 -10.90
N SER A 17 0.85 -1.33 -10.74
CA SER A 17 -0.26 -0.38 -10.73
C SER A 17 0.22 1.03 -11.06
N SER A 18 -0.66 1.85 -11.64
CA SER A 18 -0.45 3.28 -11.84
C SER A 18 -1.66 4.08 -11.42
N GLY A 19 -1.43 5.29 -10.94
CA GLY A 19 -2.47 6.21 -10.47
C GLY A 19 -1.98 7.65 -10.39
N GLY A 20 -2.84 8.55 -9.95
CA GLY A 20 -2.55 10.00 -9.90
C GLY A 20 -1.34 10.39 -9.06
N GLN A 21 -0.95 9.57 -8.09
CA GLN A 21 0.17 9.84 -7.20
C GLN A 21 1.48 9.15 -7.62
N GLY A 22 1.45 8.21 -8.56
CA GLY A 22 2.65 7.50 -8.97
C GLY A 22 2.41 6.12 -9.57
N VAL A 23 3.51 5.44 -9.85
CA VAL A 23 3.53 4.11 -10.45
C VAL A 23 4.27 3.14 -9.53
N VAL A 24 3.73 1.94 -9.37
CA VAL A 24 4.34 0.86 -8.59
C VAL A 24 4.90 -0.20 -9.55
N TYR A 25 6.16 -0.55 -9.34
CA TYR A 25 6.88 -1.54 -10.13
C TYR A 25 7.30 -2.74 -9.28
N ARG A 26 7.23 -3.92 -9.87
CA ARG A 26 7.94 -5.10 -9.37
C ARG A 26 9.43 -4.96 -9.67
N THR A 27 10.25 -5.63 -8.86
CA THR A 27 11.69 -5.69 -9.04
C THR A 27 12.16 -7.14 -9.23
N GLN A 28 13.46 -7.33 -9.50
CA GLN A 28 14.09 -8.65 -9.50
C GLN A 28 14.01 -9.34 -8.12
N TYR A 29 13.79 -8.58 -7.05
CA TYR A 29 13.58 -9.13 -5.71
C TYR A 29 12.08 -9.37 -5.49
N PRO A 30 11.64 -10.62 -5.27
CA PRO A 30 10.21 -10.94 -5.17
C PRO A 30 9.45 -10.16 -4.07
N GLN A 31 10.16 -9.75 -3.02
CA GLN A 31 9.57 -9.07 -1.86
C GLN A 31 9.70 -7.54 -1.90
N ALA A 32 10.33 -6.99 -2.95
CA ALA A 32 10.58 -5.56 -3.04
C ALA A 32 9.80 -4.91 -4.19
N LEU A 33 9.08 -3.86 -3.89
CA LEU A 33 8.42 -2.99 -4.85
C LEU A 33 9.07 -1.62 -4.86
N ILE A 34 9.00 -0.95 -6.01
CA ILE A 34 9.37 0.46 -6.15
C ILE A 34 8.12 1.27 -6.46
N LYS A 35 7.81 2.26 -5.62
CA LYS A 35 6.81 3.28 -5.94
C LYS A 35 7.50 4.54 -6.42
N GLY A 36 7.32 4.85 -7.70
CA GLY A 36 7.82 6.08 -8.34
C GLY A 36 6.77 7.19 -8.29
N PHE A 37 7.19 8.41 -7.97
CA PHE A 37 6.34 9.59 -7.99
C PHE A 37 6.39 10.24 -9.39
N THR A 38 5.24 10.47 -10.00
CA THR A 38 5.13 10.89 -11.42
C THR A 38 4.96 12.39 -11.62
N ASN A 39 4.65 13.15 -10.57
CA ASN A 39 4.51 14.60 -10.68
C ASN A 39 5.83 15.24 -11.10
N LYS A 40 5.78 16.14 -12.09
CA LYS A 40 6.95 16.84 -12.64
C LYS A 40 7.26 18.16 -11.92
N ASP A 41 6.33 18.67 -11.11
CA ASP A 41 6.54 19.87 -10.33
C ASP A 41 7.64 19.65 -9.29
N GLU A 42 8.68 20.44 -9.33
CA GLU A 42 9.88 20.25 -8.50
C GLU A 42 9.58 20.52 -7.01
N GLN A 43 8.75 21.49 -6.71
CA GLN A 43 8.36 21.82 -5.33
C GLN A 43 7.48 20.72 -4.73
N ALA A 44 6.57 20.14 -5.55
CA ALA A 44 5.77 18.98 -5.12
C ALA A 44 6.66 17.76 -4.87
N ARG A 45 7.64 17.49 -5.74
CA ARG A 45 8.61 16.38 -5.58
C ARG A 45 9.45 16.54 -4.32
N ARG A 46 9.92 17.74 -4.03
CA ARG A 46 10.71 18.03 -2.83
C ARG A 46 9.89 17.80 -1.57
N ARG A 47 8.69 18.37 -1.47
CA ARG A 47 7.78 18.17 -0.32
C ARG A 47 7.43 16.71 -0.11
N TRP A 48 7.15 16.00 -1.21
CA TRP A 48 6.86 14.57 -1.17
C TRP A 48 8.06 13.77 -0.66
N ARG A 49 9.27 14.07 -1.15
CA ARG A 49 10.50 13.42 -0.71
C ARG A 49 10.76 13.64 0.78
N GLU A 50 10.66 14.88 1.25
CA GLU A 50 10.82 15.23 2.66
C GLU A 50 9.80 14.47 3.55
N HIS A 51 8.55 14.36 3.09
CA HIS A 51 7.52 13.60 3.79
C HIS A 51 7.83 12.10 3.86
N ILE A 52 8.24 11.49 2.75
CA ILE A 52 8.60 10.07 2.73
C ILE A 52 9.86 9.81 3.58
N GLU A 53 10.84 10.68 3.52
CA GLU A 53 12.04 10.59 4.38
C GLU A 53 11.66 10.63 5.86
N TRP A 54 10.73 11.50 6.23
CA TRP A 54 10.20 11.53 7.59
C TRP A 54 9.50 10.21 7.96
N LEU A 55 8.69 9.65 7.05
CA LEU A 55 8.00 8.37 7.28
C LEU A 55 8.97 7.19 7.45
N THR A 56 10.08 7.15 6.70
CA THR A 56 11.07 6.07 6.85
C THR A 56 11.75 6.03 8.23
N ARG A 57 11.74 7.16 8.94
CA ARG A 57 12.30 7.30 10.28
C ARG A 57 11.32 6.94 11.40
N GLN A 58 10.03 6.74 11.06
CA GLN A 58 9.02 6.38 12.06
C GLN A 58 9.09 4.90 12.39
N ASP A 59 8.89 4.57 13.65
CA ASP A 59 8.76 3.17 14.08
C ASP A 59 7.34 2.65 13.74
N LEU A 60 7.21 2.07 12.55
CA LEU A 60 5.96 1.53 12.00
C LEU A 60 6.06 0.03 11.71
N ALA A 61 7.14 -0.63 12.13
CA ALA A 61 7.42 -2.02 11.77
C ALA A 61 6.41 -3.01 12.35
N ASP A 62 5.79 -2.67 13.47
CA ASP A 62 4.75 -3.46 14.14
C ASP A 62 3.34 -3.26 13.56
N LEU A 63 3.16 -2.25 12.68
CA LEU A 63 1.90 -1.98 12.03
C LEU A 63 1.83 -2.69 10.66
N LYS A 64 0.64 -3.20 10.35
CA LYS A 64 0.36 -3.80 9.02
C LYS A 64 0.09 -2.69 7.99
N LEU A 65 1.13 -1.99 7.61
CA LEU A 65 1.11 -0.89 6.64
C LEU A 65 2.13 -1.13 5.54
N ALA A 66 1.76 -0.84 4.30
CA ALA A 66 2.69 -0.74 3.18
C ALA A 66 3.52 0.55 3.32
N ARG A 67 4.53 0.50 4.19
CA ARG A 67 5.36 1.65 4.55
C ARG A 67 6.54 1.81 3.60
N PRO A 68 7.05 3.05 3.41
CA PRO A 68 8.32 3.25 2.73
C PRO A 68 9.45 2.68 3.60
N LEU A 69 10.36 1.94 2.96
CA LEU A 69 11.55 1.36 3.60
C LEU A 69 12.79 2.21 3.36
N GLU A 70 12.99 2.68 2.13
CA GLU A 70 14.16 3.46 1.72
C GLU A 70 13.79 4.37 0.54
N LEU A 71 14.38 5.56 0.50
CA LEU A 71 14.21 6.49 -0.63
C LEU A 71 15.03 6.04 -1.84
N LEU A 72 14.59 6.37 -3.04
CA LEU A 72 15.43 6.27 -4.24
C LEU A 72 16.48 7.39 -4.26
N ALA A 73 17.65 7.05 -4.80
CA ALA A 73 18.69 8.03 -5.07
C ALA A 73 18.26 9.05 -6.14
N GLU A 74 18.73 10.28 -6.00
CA GLU A 74 18.48 11.32 -7.00
C GLU A 74 19.11 10.96 -8.37
N PRO A 75 18.53 11.42 -9.46
CA PRO A 75 17.38 12.33 -9.60
C PRO A 75 16.01 11.64 -9.55
N ARG A 76 15.97 10.35 -9.22
CA ARG A 76 14.71 9.59 -9.12
C ARG A 76 13.93 10.01 -7.88
N CYS A 77 12.60 10.15 -8.05
CA CYS A 77 11.69 10.44 -6.95
C CYS A 77 10.82 9.21 -6.71
N GLY A 78 11.02 8.54 -5.59
CA GLY A 78 10.35 7.28 -5.28
C GLY A 78 10.90 6.65 -4.01
N TYR A 79 10.36 5.50 -3.66
CA TYR A 79 10.81 4.72 -2.51
C TYR A 79 10.66 3.22 -2.74
N VAL A 80 11.43 2.45 -1.98
CA VAL A 80 11.32 1.00 -1.84
C VAL A 80 10.26 0.68 -0.81
N MET A 81 9.41 -0.30 -1.08
CA MET A 81 8.43 -0.84 -0.14
C MET A 81 8.38 -2.37 -0.22
N GLU A 82 7.84 -3.00 0.80
CA GLU A 82 7.66 -4.44 0.84
C GLU A 82 6.43 -4.88 0.05
N LEU A 83 6.56 -5.96 -0.73
CA LEU A 83 5.43 -6.67 -1.31
C LEU A 83 4.85 -7.61 -0.27
N MET A 84 3.59 -7.42 0.06
CA MET A 84 2.82 -8.36 0.88
C MET A 84 2.04 -9.30 -0.05
N ASP A 85 2.58 -10.50 -0.28
CA ASP A 85 1.95 -11.52 -1.12
C ASP A 85 0.66 -12.08 -0.50
N GLY A 86 -0.23 -12.61 -1.33
CA GLY A 86 -1.48 -13.25 -0.92
C GLY A 86 -2.54 -12.28 -0.40
N LEU A 87 -2.38 -10.98 -0.67
CA LEU A 87 -3.35 -9.97 -0.30
C LEU A 87 -4.11 -9.46 -1.52
N VAL A 88 -5.41 -9.27 -1.35
CA VAL A 88 -6.31 -8.69 -2.36
C VAL A 88 -6.92 -7.39 -1.83
N PRO A 89 -7.25 -6.41 -2.71
CA PRO A 89 -7.94 -5.19 -2.28
C PRO A 89 -9.31 -5.52 -1.66
N LEU A 90 -9.64 -4.83 -0.57
CA LEU A 90 -10.96 -4.93 0.08
C LEU A 90 -12.10 -4.60 -0.89
N GLN A 91 -11.86 -3.78 -1.91
CA GLN A 91 -12.83 -3.45 -2.96
C GLN A 91 -13.41 -4.72 -3.60
N GLY A 92 -12.58 -5.74 -3.89
CA GLY A 92 -13.05 -7.00 -4.46
C GLY A 92 -14.08 -7.75 -3.59
N LEU A 93 -13.95 -7.65 -2.24
CA LEU A 93 -14.95 -8.19 -1.33
C LEU A 93 -16.27 -7.38 -1.32
N LEU A 94 -16.23 -6.11 -1.69
CA LEU A 94 -17.42 -5.24 -1.76
C LEU A 94 -18.13 -5.41 -3.10
N ASP A 95 -17.39 -5.54 -4.19
CA ASP A 95 -17.96 -5.67 -5.55
C ASP A 95 -18.76 -6.96 -5.72
N SER A 96 -18.40 -8.03 -5.03
CA SER A 96 -19.15 -9.28 -5.00
C SER A 96 -20.57 -9.14 -4.45
N PHE A 97 -20.87 -8.04 -3.74
CA PHE A 97 -22.24 -7.73 -3.27
C PHE A 97 -23.05 -6.89 -4.25
N ALA A 98 -22.40 -6.02 -5.01
CA ALA A 98 -23.09 -5.09 -5.89
C ALA A 98 -23.77 -5.78 -7.08
N ASN A 99 -23.29 -7.01 -7.40
CA ASN A 99 -23.80 -7.80 -8.53
C ASN A 99 -24.77 -8.92 -8.10
N ALA A 100 -25.41 -8.76 -6.95
CA ALA A 100 -26.13 -9.82 -6.24
C ALA A 100 -27.50 -10.19 -6.86
N GLU A 101 -27.51 -11.28 -7.58
CA GLU A 101 -28.66 -12.18 -7.74
C GLU A 101 -28.58 -13.31 -6.68
N GLU A 102 -29.42 -14.35 -6.73
CA GLU A 102 -29.56 -15.40 -5.68
C GLU A 102 -28.23 -16.10 -5.30
N GLU A 103 -27.25 -16.16 -6.19
CA GLU A 103 -25.92 -16.73 -5.94
C GLU A 103 -25.06 -15.93 -4.95
N ALA A 104 -25.38 -14.66 -4.73
CA ALA A 104 -24.58 -13.77 -3.87
C ALA A 104 -24.59 -14.15 -2.39
N HIS A 105 -25.65 -14.79 -1.89
CA HIS A 105 -25.69 -15.22 -0.51
C HIS A 105 -24.70 -16.36 -0.24
N GLU A 106 -24.60 -17.32 -1.16
CA GLU A 106 -23.64 -18.42 -1.02
C GLU A 106 -22.20 -17.92 -1.15
N ASP A 107 -21.91 -17.01 -2.07
CA ASP A 107 -20.61 -16.38 -2.22
C ASP A 107 -20.23 -15.55 -1.00
N TYR A 108 -21.19 -14.82 -0.43
CA TYR A 108 -21.00 -14.12 0.83
C TYR A 108 -20.55 -15.05 1.96
N LEU A 109 -21.21 -16.20 2.11
CA LEU A 109 -20.89 -17.18 3.14
C LEU A 109 -19.52 -17.85 2.85
N ARG A 110 -19.24 -18.21 1.59
CA ARG A 110 -17.93 -18.76 1.16
C ARG A 110 -16.80 -17.83 1.45
N GLN A 111 -16.98 -16.53 1.30
CA GLN A 111 -16.02 -15.49 1.62
C GLN A 111 -15.95 -15.18 3.14
N GLY A 112 -16.52 -16.01 4.00
CA GLY A 112 -16.47 -15.90 5.45
C GLY A 112 -17.52 -15.01 6.10
N GLY A 113 -18.53 -14.58 5.35
CA GLY A 113 -19.75 -13.91 5.83
C GLY A 113 -19.48 -12.68 6.70
N LEU A 114 -20.39 -12.38 7.60
CA LEU A 114 -20.34 -11.24 8.53
C LEU A 114 -19.11 -11.33 9.47
N ARG A 115 -18.74 -12.55 9.89
CA ARG A 115 -17.64 -12.76 10.82
C ARG A 115 -16.30 -12.26 10.26
N ARG A 116 -16.00 -12.55 8.98
CA ARG A 116 -14.76 -12.07 8.32
C ARG A 116 -14.77 -10.54 8.23
N ARG A 117 -15.90 -9.94 7.88
CA ARG A 117 -16.04 -8.49 7.73
C ARG A 117 -15.84 -7.74 9.04
N ILE A 118 -16.46 -8.21 10.12
CA ILE A 118 -16.25 -7.63 11.46
C ILE A 118 -14.79 -7.77 11.88
N ARG A 119 -14.13 -8.91 11.58
CA ARG A 119 -12.71 -9.09 11.87
C ARG A 119 -11.83 -8.10 11.11
N ILE A 120 -12.09 -7.89 9.82
CA ILE A 120 -11.38 -6.91 8.99
C ILE A 120 -11.56 -5.50 9.58
N LEU A 121 -12.79 -5.07 9.83
CA LEU A 121 -13.07 -3.76 10.43
C LEU A 121 -12.39 -3.59 11.80
N GLY A 122 -12.39 -4.62 12.64
CA GLY A 122 -11.71 -4.59 13.92
C GLY A 122 -10.18 -4.50 13.80
N GLN A 123 -9.58 -5.11 12.77
CA GLN A 123 -8.15 -4.99 12.50
C GLN A 123 -7.81 -3.60 11.96
N MET A 124 -8.60 -3.07 11.04
CA MET A 124 -8.46 -1.71 10.53
C MET A 124 -8.52 -0.68 11.65
N ALA A 125 -9.56 -0.76 12.50
CA ALA A 125 -9.74 0.14 13.63
C ALA A 125 -8.54 0.10 14.60
N ARG A 126 -7.99 -1.08 14.87
CA ARG A 126 -6.78 -1.23 15.71
C ARG A 126 -5.56 -0.58 15.06
N THR A 127 -5.30 -0.83 13.79
CA THR A 127 -4.17 -0.23 13.05
C THR A 127 -4.29 1.29 13.03
N LEU A 128 -5.48 1.83 12.74
CA LEU A 128 -5.72 3.27 12.76
C LEU A 128 -5.54 3.87 14.16
N ASN A 129 -6.05 3.21 15.20
CA ASN A 129 -5.87 3.66 16.58
C ASN A 129 -4.39 3.71 16.98
N GLN A 130 -3.60 2.70 16.60
CA GLN A 130 -2.15 2.68 16.84
C GLN A 130 -1.43 3.78 16.06
N LEU A 131 -1.83 4.05 14.82
CA LEU A 131 -1.28 5.12 14.00
C LEU A 131 -1.60 6.49 14.60
N HIS A 132 -2.86 6.71 15.00
CA HIS A 132 -3.30 7.95 15.65
C HIS A 132 -2.61 8.15 17.00
N GLY A 133 -2.39 7.08 17.77
CA GLY A 133 -1.64 7.14 19.02
C GLY A 133 -0.17 7.59 18.86
N ARG A 134 0.37 7.49 17.63
CA ARG A 134 1.70 8.00 17.22
C ARG A 134 1.62 9.41 16.60
N GLY A 135 0.46 10.07 16.64
CA GLY A 135 0.25 11.39 16.06
C GLY A 135 0.16 11.42 14.53
N MET A 136 -0.05 10.26 13.89
CA MET A 136 -0.14 10.15 12.44
C MET A 136 -1.57 9.89 11.98
N LEU A 137 -1.95 10.47 10.85
CA LEU A 137 -3.24 10.25 10.20
C LEU A 137 -3.05 9.50 8.88
N TYR A 138 -3.95 8.56 8.60
CA TYR A 138 -4.04 7.92 7.29
C TYR A 138 -5.03 8.70 6.43
N GLY A 139 -4.52 9.51 5.50
CA GLY A 139 -5.31 10.51 4.76
C GLY A 139 -6.09 9.97 3.56
N ASP A 140 -5.86 8.71 3.13
CA ASP A 140 -6.48 8.14 1.93
C ASP A 140 -7.07 6.75 2.22
N LEU A 141 -7.99 6.72 3.18
CA LEU A 141 -8.69 5.50 3.58
C LEU A 141 -9.78 5.16 2.55
N SER A 142 -9.47 4.20 1.68
CA SER A 142 -10.42 3.68 0.69
C SER A 142 -10.32 2.15 0.59
N PRO A 143 -11.36 1.46 0.10
CA PRO A 143 -11.32 0.00 -0.08
C PRO A 143 -10.22 -0.50 -1.02
N ASN A 144 -9.76 0.35 -1.95
CA ASN A 144 -8.64 0.05 -2.85
C ASN A 144 -7.27 0.14 -2.17
N ASN A 145 -7.18 0.88 -1.06
CA ASN A 145 -5.94 1.07 -0.29
C ASN A 145 -5.86 0.15 0.94
N ILE A 146 -6.85 -0.72 1.12
CA ILE A 146 -6.91 -1.73 2.18
C ILE A 146 -6.77 -3.08 1.52
N PHE A 147 -5.81 -3.86 1.98
CA PHE A 147 -5.54 -5.19 1.48
C PHE A 147 -5.86 -6.22 2.55
N VAL A 148 -6.50 -7.31 2.15
CA VAL A 148 -6.91 -8.40 3.03
C VAL A 148 -6.44 -9.72 2.47
N SER A 149 -6.16 -10.70 3.35
CA SER A 149 -5.89 -12.07 2.92
C SER A 149 -7.15 -12.69 2.32
N ASP A 150 -6.97 -13.43 1.27
CA ASP A 150 -8.04 -14.21 0.65
C ASP A 150 -8.55 -15.31 1.57
#